data_dacb6c31529c504aa45eb11ae0483370
#
_entry.id   dacb6c31529c504aa45eb11ae0483370
#
_cell.length_a   1.000
_cell.length_b   1.000
_cell.length_c   1.000
_cell.angle_alpha   90.00
_cell.angle_beta   90.00
_cell.angle_gamma   90.00
#
_symmetry.space_group_name_H-M   'P 1'
#
loop_
_entity.id
_entity.type
_entity.pdbx_description
1 polymer ?
#
loop_
_entity_poly.entity_id
_entity_poly.type
_entity_poly.pdbx_seq_one_letter_code
_entity_poly.pdbx_strand_id
1 'polypeptide(L)'
;SIKLYFEISKVEADKAQTILKGYEYSREYLRSLIRRGSSMVDLVEDFETKDKVKIRVYLLALSTNRLNASKKHMVREIANEILAQKAKNLTYYQLAQEAVLGKVASDIYNDAKRIVQIRHIGIRKMKILGGPENLVGAEEEPPLQVTPAE
;
A
#
# COMPACT_ATOMS: atom_id res chain seq x y z
N SER A 1 8.12 -9.68 -8.81
CA SER A 1 8.77 -8.49 -8.30
C SER A 1 8.08 -7.90 -7.06
N ILE A 2 6.93 -8.40 -6.69
CA ILE A 2 6.26 -7.96 -5.47
C ILE A 2 6.16 -9.15 -4.54
N LYS A 3 6.50 -8.94 -3.28
CA LYS A 3 6.42 -9.99 -2.29
C LYS A 3 5.20 -9.77 -1.43
N LEU A 4 4.44 -10.82 -1.20
CA LEU A 4 3.26 -10.77 -0.36
C LEU A 4 3.52 -11.62 0.88
N TYR A 5 3.18 -11.08 2.03
CA TYR A 5 3.39 -11.76 3.30
C TYR A 5 2.04 -12.15 3.89
N PHE A 6 1.87 -13.43 4.18
CA PHE A 6 0.64 -13.94 4.75
C PHE A 6 0.91 -14.60 6.09
N GLU A 7 -0.09 -14.63 6.93
CA GLU A 7 -0.01 -15.30 8.20
C GLU A 7 -1.20 -16.22 8.31
N ILE A 8 -0.98 -17.44 8.75
CA ILE A 8 -2.07 -18.38 8.94
C ILE A 8 -2.81 -17.97 10.19
N SER A 9 -4.06 -17.60 10.04
CA SER A 9 -4.87 -17.14 11.16
C SER A 9 -5.77 -18.23 11.70
N LYS A 10 -6.04 -19.27 10.93
CA LYS A 10 -6.98 -20.29 11.33
C LYS A 10 -6.74 -21.56 10.53
N VAL A 11 -6.81 -22.69 11.19
CA VAL A 11 -6.64 -23.96 10.51
C VAL A 11 -7.82 -24.84 10.87
N GLU A 12 -8.50 -25.35 9.87
CA GLU A 12 -9.64 -26.20 10.08
C GLU A 12 -9.56 -27.37 9.12
N ALA A 13 -9.58 -28.56 9.63
CA ALA A 13 -9.51 -29.75 8.82
C ALA A 13 -8.34 -29.65 7.83
N ASP A 14 -8.63 -29.64 6.57
CA ASP A 14 -7.58 -29.56 5.59
C ASP A 14 -7.42 -28.15 5.06
N LYS A 15 -8.03 -27.17 5.66
CA LYS A 15 -7.98 -25.81 5.14
C LYS A 15 -7.28 -24.88 6.11
N ALA A 16 -6.55 -23.93 5.57
CA ALA A 16 -5.90 -22.91 6.35
C ALA A 16 -6.35 -21.55 5.82
N GLN A 17 -6.82 -20.70 6.70
CA GLN A 17 -7.18 -19.34 6.32
C GLN A 17 -5.97 -18.45 6.57
N THR A 18 -5.72 -17.54 5.70
CA THR A 18 -4.56 -16.66 5.83
C THR A 18 -4.99 -15.21 5.82
N ILE A 19 -4.18 -14.38 6.43
CA ILE A 19 -4.39 -12.95 6.43
C ILE A 19 -3.15 -12.33 5.81
N LEU A 20 -3.36 -11.39 4.91
CA LEU A 20 -2.25 -10.68 4.30
C LEU A 20 -1.64 -9.76 5.36
N LYS A 21 -0.41 -10.02 5.76
CA LYS A 21 0.27 -9.22 6.76
C LYS A 21 0.94 -8.01 6.14
N GLY A 22 1.21 -8.07 4.85
CA GLY A 22 1.86 -6.97 4.18
C GLY A 22 2.39 -7.39 2.83
N TYR A 23 3.01 -6.46 2.14
CA TYR A 23 3.69 -6.77 0.90
C TYR A 23 4.80 -5.76 0.67
N GLU A 24 5.70 -6.08 -0.22
CA GLU A 24 6.76 -5.13 -0.57
C GLU A 24 7.31 -5.45 -1.95
N TYR A 25 7.92 -4.46 -2.58
CA TYR A 25 8.62 -4.67 -3.84
C TYR A 25 9.86 -5.49 -3.56
N SER A 26 10.23 -6.35 -4.49
CA SER A 26 11.49 -7.06 -4.36
C SER A 26 12.62 -6.05 -4.54
N ARG A 27 13.78 -6.39 -4.00
CA ARG A 27 14.94 -5.51 -4.09
C ARG A 27 15.34 -5.27 -5.54
N GLU A 28 15.27 -6.31 -6.35
CA GLU A 28 15.65 -6.21 -7.75
C GLU A 28 14.72 -5.28 -8.51
N TYR A 29 13.43 -5.38 -8.23
CA TYR A 29 12.45 -4.54 -8.90
C TYR A 29 12.67 -3.08 -8.49
N LEU A 30 12.91 -2.82 -7.21
CA LEU A 30 13.13 -1.49 -6.71
C LEU A 30 14.36 -0.86 -7.38
N ARG A 31 15.44 -1.63 -7.51
CA ARG A 31 16.64 -1.12 -8.15
C ARG A 31 16.40 -0.79 -9.62
N SER A 32 15.57 -1.56 -10.29
CA SER A 32 15.32 -1.33 -11.69
C SER A 32 14.55 -0.04 -11.96
N LEU A 33 13.89 0.50 -10.93
CA LEU A 33 13.10 1.70 -11.09
C LEU A 33 13.91 2.97 -10.92
N ILE A 34 15.02 2.92 -10.21
CA ILE A 34 15.80 4.09 -9.89
C ILE A 34 16.71 4.46 -11.07
N ARG A 35 16.69 5.71 -11.46
CA ARG A 35 17.48 6.19 -12.61
C ARG A 35 18.05 7.57 -12.33
N ARG A 36 19.14 7.89 -13.01
CA ARG A 36 19.74 9.20 -12.88
C ARG A 36 18.83 10.25 -13.50
N GLY A 37 18.90 11.45 -13.01
CA GLY A 37 18.16 12.57 -13.60
C GLY A 37 16.71 12.65 -13.16
N SER A 38 16.24 11.70 -12.35
CA SER A 38 14.90 11.76 -11.83
C SER A 38 14.96 11.94 -10.33
N SER A 39 13.86 12.44 -9.75
CA SER A 39 13.78 12.58 -8.30
C SER A 39 12.94 11.45 -7.73
N MET A 40 13.30 11.06 -6.52
CA MET A 40 12.56 10.05 -5.80
C MET A 40 11.86 10.74 -4.65
N VAL A 41 10.56 10.52 -4.55
CA VAL A 41 9.76 11.02 -3.45
C VAL A 41 9.34 9.82 -2.63
N ASP A 42 9.74 9.82 -1.38
CA ASP A 42 9.46 8.70 -0.49
C ASP A 42 8.56 9.20 0.62
N LEU A 43 7.56 8.43 0.95
CA LEU A 43 6.64 8.78 2.01
C LEU A 43 6.45 7.58 2.89
N VAL A 44 6.62 7.75 4.20
CA VAL A 44 6.36 6.68 5.16
C VAL A 44 5.39 7.27 6.18
N GLU A 45 4.21 6.69 6.24
CA GLU A 45 3.19 7.17 7.17
C GLU A 45 2.39 6.03 7.76
N ASP A 46 1.89 6.27 8.95
CA ASP A 46 1.07 5.30 9.63
C ASP A 46 -0.38 5.73 9.52
N PHE A 47 -1.27 4.77 9.27
CA PHE A 47 -2.69 5.04 9.14
C PHE A 47 -3.47 3.99 9.94
N GLU A 48 -4.70 4.34 10.27
CA GLU A 48 -5.59 3.40 10.93
C GLU A 48 -6.78 3.20 10.00
N THR A 49 -7.08 1.97 9.67
CA THR A 49 -8.16 1.67 8.74
C THR A 49 -9.52 1.78 9.43
N LYS A 50 -10.56 1.64 8.63
CA LYS A 50 -11.92 1.72 9.14
C LYS A 50 -12.17 0.70 10.24
N ASP A 51 -11.59 -0.48 10.13
CA ASP A 51 -11.73 -1.55 11.11
C ASP A 51 -10.65 -1.51 12.19
N LYS A 52 -10.00 -0.36 12.35
CA LYS A 52 -9.05 -0.11 13.43
C LYS A 52 -7.74 -0.89 13.35
N VAL A 53 -7.35 -1.27 12.17
CA VAL A 53 -6.06 -1.90 11.96
C VAL A 53 -5.03 -0.81 11.70
N LYS A 54 -3.93 -0.82 12.43
CA LYS A 54 -2.88 0.16 12.24
C LYS A 54 -1.86 -0.38 11.25
N ILE A 55 -1.56 0.40 10.24
CA ILE A 55 -0.66 -0.02 9.19
C ILE A 55 0.38 1.06 8.93
N ARG A 56 1.51 0.65 8.40
CA ARG A 56 2.54 1.58 7.93
C ARG A 56 2.67 1.39 6.44
N VAL A 57 2.53 2.48 5.72
CA VAL A 57 2.58 2.48 4.26
C VAL A 57 3.83 3.21 3.81
N TYR A 58 4.58 2.58 2.91
CA TYR A 58 5.77 3.17 2.31
C TYR A 58 5.44 3.41 0.85
N LEU A 59 5.35 4.66 0.47
CA LEU A 59 5.02 5.03 -0.90
C LEU A 59 6.27 5.52 -1.62
N LEU A 60 6.38 5.19 -2.88
CA LEU A 60 7.49 5.62 -3.72
C LEU A 60 6.93 6.28 -4.95
N ALA A 61 7.42 7.46 -5.26
CA ALA A 61 7.08 8.14 -6.51
C ALA A 61 8.37 8.56 -7.19
N LEU A 62 8.47 8.31 -8.48
CA LEU A 62 9.64 8.66 -9.25
C LEU A 62 9.20 9.60 -10.37
N SER A 63 9.89 10.71 -10.49
CA SER A 63 9.57 11.69 -11.53
C SER A 63 10.38 11.41 -12.78
N THR A 64 9.95 12.01 -13.88
CA THR A 64 10.71 11.93 -15.11
C THR A 64 11.94 12.81 -15.03
N ASN A 65 11.79 14.00 -14.43
CA ASN A 65 12.87 14.95 -14.29
C ASN A 65 13.10 15.29 -12.83
N ARG A 66 14.17 15.96 -12.52
CA ARG A 66 14.44 16.36 -11.14
C ARG A 66 13.39 17.35 -10.65
N LEU A 67 13.01 17.22 -9.40
CA LEU A 67 12.02 18.08 -8.78
C LEU A 67 12.68 18.90 -7.68
N ASN A 68 12.20 20.12 -7.47
CA ASN A 68 12.66 20.92 -6.34
C ASN A 68 11.90 20.45 -5.07
N ALA A 69 12.33 20.95 -3.94
CA ALA A 69 11.77 20.53 -2.65
C ALA A 69 10.27 20.85 -2.55
N SER A 70 9.85 21.95 -3.11
CA SER A 70 8.47 22.37 -3.07
C SER A 70 7.56 21.36 -3.78
N LYS A 71 7.97 20.93 -4.97
CA LYS A 71 7.17 19.96 -5.71
C LYS A 71 7.17 18.59 -5.06
N LYS A 72 8.30 18.19 -4.48
CA LYS A 72 8.35 16.93 -3.75
C LYS A 72 7.36 16.97 -2.59
N HIS A 73 7.30 18.09 -1.88
CA HIS A 73 6.39 18.25 -0.77
C HIS A 73 4.94 18.16 -1.22
N MET A 74 4.61 18.77 -2.35
CA MET A 74 3.26 18.72 -2.88
C MET A 74 2.83 17.29 -3.21
N VAL A 75 3.75 16.52 -3.79
CA VAL A 75 3.44 15.13 -4.11
C VAL A 75 3.19 14.33 -2.83
N ARG A 76 4.00 14.56 -1.79
CA ARG A 76 3.81 13.89 -0.51
C ARG A 76 2.47 14.26 0.11
N GLU A 77 2.07 15.50 0.01
CA GLU A 77 0.79 15.91 0.57
C GLU A 77 -0.38 15.28 -0.15
N ILE A 78 -0.33 15.21 -1.47
CA ILE A 78 -1.37 14.58 -2.25
C ILE A 78 -1.48 13.10 -1.88
N ALA A 79 -0.34 12.43 -1.81
CA ALA A 79 -0.33 11.00 -1.48
C ALA A 79 -0.86 10.76 -0.07
N ASN A 80 -0.43 11.57 0.88
CA ASN A 80 -0.85 11.42 2.25
C ASN A 80 -2.36 11.65 2.40
N GLU A 81 -2.90 12.63 1.71
CA GLU A 81 -4.31 12.91 1.79
C GLU A 81 -5.15 11.78 1.20
N ILE A 82 -4.75 11.26 0.07
CA ILE A 82 -5.47 10.14 -0.56
C ILE A 82 -5.40 8.90 0.30
N LEU A 83 -4.22 8.59 0.84
CA LEU A 83 -4.06 7.44 1.70
C LEU A 83 -4.87 7.58 2.98
N ALA A 84 -4.90 8.77 3.56
CA ALA A 84 -5.66 9.01 4.77
C ALA A 84 -7.14 8.80 4.53
N GLN A 85 -7.65 9.28 3.40
CA GLN A 85 -9.05 9.10 3.07
C GLN A 85 -9.39 7.65 2.81
N LYS A 86 -8.53 6.94 2.11
CA LYS A 86 -8.77 5.53 1.85
C LYS A 86 -8.73 4.71 3.14
N ALA A 87 -7.79 5.01 4.01
CA ALA A 87 -7.71 4.29 5.28
C ALA A 87 -8.97 4.52 6.11
N LYS A 88 -9.48 5.75 6.10
CA LYS A 88 -10.65 6.08 6.87
C LYS A 88 -11.90 5.37 6.35
N ASN A 89 -11.98 5.15 5.07
CA ASN A 89 -13.17 4.61 4.43
C ASN A 89 -13.14 3.12 4.12
N LEU A 90 -11.99 2.50 4.16
CA LEU A 90 -11.83 1.10 3.80
C LEU A 90 -11.33 0.26 4.96
N THR A 91 -11.72 -1.00 4.99
CA THR A 91 -11.18 -1.94 5.96
C THR A 91 -9.76 -2.29 5.50
N TYR A 92 -9.01 -2.93 6.38
CA TYR A 92 -7.64 -3.31 6.04
C TYR A 92 -7.58 -4.15 4.78
N TYR A 93 -8.45 -5.12 4.67
CA TYR A 93 -8.44 -5.97 3.50
C TYR A 93 -8.78 -5.22 2.22
N GLN A 94 -9.76 -4.35 2.29
CA GLN A 94 -10.13 -3.57 1.10
C GLN A 94 -8.97 -2.68 0.69
N LEU A 95 -8.30 -2.07 1.65
CA LEU A 95 -7.17 -1.21 1.36
C LEU A 95 -6.00 -2.02 0.81
N ALA A 96 -5.72 -3.17 1.41
CA ALA A 96 -4.64 -4.03 0.94
C ALA A 96 -4.90 -4.51 -0.49
N GLN A 97 -6.15 -4.84 -0.77
CA GLN A 97 -6.52 -5.29 -2.10
C GLN A 97 -6.30 -4.17 -3.13
N GLU A 98 -6.74 -2.96 -2.80
CA GLU A 98 -6.51 -1.83 -3.70
C GLU A 98 -5.02 -1.53 -3.87
N ALA A 99 -4.25 -1.69 -2.81
CA ALA A 99 -2.81 -1.45 -2.90
C ALA A 99 -2.13 -2.46 -3.81
N VAL A 100 -2.47 -3.72 -3.65
CA VAL A 100 -1.87 -4.78 -4.47
C VAL A 100 -2.28 -4.66 -5.94
N LEU A 101 -3.54 -4.27 -6.18
CA LEU A 101 -4.02 -4.14 -7.54
C LEU A 101 -3.61 -2.83 -8.20
N GLY A 102 -2.99 -1.94 -7.45
CA GLY A 102 -2.50 -0.68 -8.02
C GLY A 102 -3.52 0.45 -8.07
N LYS A 103 -4.69 0.26 -7.49
CA LYS A 103 -5.70 1.32 -7.53
C LYS A 103 -5.30 2.53 -6.69
N VAL A 104 -4.68 2.30 -5.55
CA VAL A 104 -4.22 3.40 -4.71
C VAL A 104 -3.18 4.22 -5.48
N ALA A 105 -2.24 3.55 -6.10
CA ALA A 105 -1.21 4.23 -6.87
C ALA A 105 -1.81 5.00 -8.05
N SER A 106 -2.81 4.42 -8.69
CA SER A 106 -3.47 5.06 -9.82
C SER A 106 -4.18 6.35 -9.38
N ASP A 107 -4.85 6.31 -8.25
CA ASP A 107 -5.56 7.48 -7.75
C ASP A 107 -4.58 8.60 -7.38
N ILE A 108 -3.47 8.25 -6.78
CA ILE A 108 -2.45 9.24 -6.44
C ILE A 108 -1.82 9.80 -7.71
N TYR A 109 -1.57 8.93 -8.69
CA TYR A 109 -0.99 9.36 -9.95
C TYR A 109 -1.90 10.38 -10.66
N ASN A 110 -3.19 10.12 -10.67
CA ASN A 110 -4.12 11.00 -11.37
C ASN A 110 -4.13 12.41 -10.79
N ASP A 111 -3.92 12.54 -9.49
CA ASP A 111 -3.87 13.85 -8.88
C ASP A 111 -2.48 14.48 -9.01
N ALA A 112 -1.44 13.70 -8.83
CA ALA A 112 -0.07 14.23 -8.84
C ALA A 112 0.40 14.61 -10.24
N LYS A 113 -0.12 13.94 -11.26
CA LYS A 113 0.34 14.22 -12.63
C LYS A 113 0.03 15.64 -13.08
N ARG A 114 -0.85 16.32 -12.38
CA ARG A 114 -1.19 17.69 -12.71
C ARG A 114 -0.07 18.65 -12.30
N ILE A 115 0.80 18.22 -11.40
CA ILE A 115 1.84 19.05 -10.85
C ILE A 115 3.22 18.67 -11.38
N VAL A 116 3.46 17.37 -11.50
CA VAL A 116 4.77 16.87 -11.93
C VAL A 116 4.59 15.71 -12.89
N GLN A 117 5.63 15.47 -13.69
CA GLN A 117 5.62 14.32 -14.59
C GLN A 117 6.11 13.12 -13.81
N ILE A 118 5.24 12.16 -13.61
CA ILE A 118 5.55 10.99 -12.83
C ILE A 118 5.87 9.82 -13.74
N ARG A 119 6.99 9.16 -13.49
CA ARG A 119 7.41 8.01 -14.26
C ARG A 119 6.90 6.73 -13.60
N HIS A 120 6.86 6.73 -12.28
CA HIS A 120 6.36 5.57 -11.54
C HIS A 120 5.84 6.03 -10.19
N ILE A 121 4.76 5.41 -9.72
CA ILE A 121 4.27 5.65 -8.39
C ILE A 121 3.66 4.37 -7.89
N GLY A 122 3.89 4.04 -6.64
CA GLY A 122 3.33 2.84 -6.06
C GLY A 122 3.65 2.73 -4.58
N ILE A 123 2.91 1.86 -3.91
CA ILE A 123 3.20 1.54 -2.54
C ILE A 123 4.28 0.47 -2.58
N ARG A 124 5.48 0.81 -2.13
CA ARG A 124 6.57 -0.14 -2.20
C ARG A 124 6.60 -1.12 -1.04
N LYS A 125 5.90 -0.78 0.04
CA LYS A 125 5.84 -1.69 1.18
C LYS A 125 4.65 -1.31 2.05
N MET A 126 4.03 -2.29 2.63
CA MET A 126 2.94 -2.07 3.57
C MET A 126 3.00 -3.16 4.60
N LYS A 127 2.85 -2.81 5.87
CA LYS A 127 2.84 -3.82 6.92
C LYS A 127 1.87 -3.44 8.02
N ILE A 128 1.38 -4.44 8.72
CA ILE A 128 0.49 -4.25 9.85
C ILE A 128 1.35 -3.95 11.07
N LEU A 129 1.01 -2.89 11.80
CA LEU A 129 1.70 -2.57 13.03
C LEU A 129 0.93 -3.15 14.22
N GLY A 130 -0.39 -3.22 14.12
CA GLY A 130 -1.20 -3.75 15.19
C GLY A 130 -2.66 -3.54 14.85
N GLY A 131 -3.56 -3.93 15.73
CA GLY A 131 -4.97 -3.78 15.46
C GLY A 131 -5.81 -4.45 16.51
N PRO A 132 -7.09 -4.62 16.22
CA PRO A 132 -7.96 -5.33 17.12
C PRO A 132 -7.38 -6.70 17.34
N GLU A 133 -7.44 -7.14 18.58
CA GLU A 133 -6.94 -8.41 18.90
C GLU A 133 -7.47 -9.45 18.01
N ASN A 134 -8.53 -9.26 17.43
CA ASN A 134 -9.24 -10.19 16.67
C ASN A 134 -9.25 -9.79 15.21
N LEU A 135 -8.11 -9.74 14.61
CA LEU A 135 -8.03 -9.48 13.20
C LEU A 135 -8.76 -10.53 12.44
N VAL A 136 -8.95 -11.64 13.06
CA VAL A 136 -9.67 -12.71 12.47
C VAL A 136 -11.07 -12.27 12.15
N GLY A 137 -11.60 -11.35 12.92
CA GLY A 137 -12.91 -10.83 12.63
C GLY A 137 -13.00 -10.22 11.26
N ALA A 138 -11.88 -9.77 10.76
CA ALA A 138 -11.86 -9.18 9.44
C ALA A 138 -12.11 -10.22 8.38
N GLU A 139 -11.96 -11.46 8.73
CA GLU A 139 -12.16 -12.49 7.79
C GLU A 139 -13.58 -12.62 7.45
N GLU A 140 -14.42 -12.06 8.23
CA GLU A 140 -15.83 -12.21 7.97
C GLU A 140 -16.19 -11.32 6.81
N GLU A 141 -15.26 -10.56 6.37
CA GLU A 141 -15.50 -9.71 5.27
C GLU A 141 -15.41 -10.57 4.06
N PRO A 142 -16.48 -10.92 3.50
CA PRO A 142 -16.50 -11.86 2.43
C PRO A 142 -15.57 -11.62 1.30
N PRO A 143 -15.44 -10.41 0.92
CA PRO A 143 -14.68 -10.20 -0.29
C PRO A 143 -13.25 -10.56 -0.14
N LEU A 144 -12.85 -10.75 1.08
CA LEU A 144 -11.56 -10.89 1.25
C LEU A 144 -11.10 -12.16 1.18
N GLN A 145 -11.67 -12.88 0.91
CA GLN A 145 -11.42 -14.13 0.77
C GLN A 145 -10.15 -14.44 0.19
N VAL A 146 -9.21 -14.22 0.88
CA VAL A 146 -7.89 -14.60 0.49
C VAL A 146 -7.71 -15.95 1.05
N THR A 147 -8.69 -16.71 1.17
CA THR A 147 -8.53 -18.04 1.66
C THR A 147 -8.04 -18.84 0.53
N PRO A 148 -6.89 -19.36 0.60
CA PRO A 148 -6.33 -20.13 -0.48
C PRO A 148 -7.02 -21.45 -0.66
N ALA A 149 -7.78 -21.83 0.28
CA ALA A 149 -8.39 -23.12 0.19
C ALA A 149 -9.57 -23.15 -0.73
N GLU A 150 -9.98 -22.07 -1.17
CA GLU A 150 -11.08 -22.02 -2.11
C GLU A 150 -10.62 -22.33 -3.52
#